data_5a14a5d9d0427c3ee837f1cafb367d9a
#
_entry.id   5a14a5d9d0427c3ee837f1cafb367d9a
#
_cell.length_a   1.000
_cell.length_b   1.000
_cell.length_c   1.000
_cell.angle_alpha   90.00
_cell.angle_beta   90.00
_cell.angle_gamma   90.00
#
_symmetry.space_group_name_H-M   'P 1'
#
loop_
_entity.id
_entity.type
_entity.pdbx_description
1 polymer ?
#
loop_
_entity_poly.entity_id
_entity_poly.type
_entity_poly.pdbx_seq_one_letter_code
_entity_poly.pdbx_strand_id
1 'polypeptide(L)'
;MKRIFNLTAKLGIVVVMFAWVASSVFAVPQAKVSRRMEAKVYFYHEPGEYIDLAPVMRSVNALAPARPAIEALLKGPTAAERRRGFEPLASAREFRIDSLKISNGTARINFVSNRRWAGWPGDLAPVRFKTAVELTLKQFPTVRRVIVSLNGDEKFYDERG
;
A
#
# COMPACT_ATOMS: atom_id res chain seq x y z
N MET A 1 -21.21 -80.65 59.47
CA MET A 1 -22.09 -79.57 59.88
C MET A 1 -21.31 -78.26 59.69
N LYS A 2 -21.64 -77.45 58.74
CA LYS A 2 -21.50 -75.96 58.72
C LYS A 2 -21.77 -75.51 57.31
N ARG A 3 -22.83 -74.77 57.12
CA ARG A 3 -23.32 -74.23 55.88
C ARG A 3 -22.44 -73.03 55.48
N ILE A 4 -21.99 -72.99 54.29
CA ILE A 4 -21.26 -71.87 53.69
C ILE A 4 -22.27 -70.99 52.94
N PHE A 5 -22.41 -69.74 53.37
CA PHE A 5 -23.24 -68.74 52.69
C PHE A 5 -22.44 -68.11 51.57
N ASN A 6 -22.86 -68.33 50.35
CA ASN A 6 -22.33 -67.60 49.22
C ASN A 6 -23.08 -66.30 49.07
N LEU A 7 -22.33 -65.19 49.26
CA LEU A 7 -22.81 -63.86 49.00
C LEU A 7 -22.27 -63.39 47.66
N THR A 8 -23.09 -63.45 46.66
CA THR A 8 -22.76 -62.91 45.32
C THR A 8 -23.02 -61.40 45.30
N ALA A 9 -21.95 -60.61 45.39
CA ALA A 9 -22.01 -59.18 45.17
C ALA A 9 -22.15 -58.88 43.67
N LYS A 10 -23.29 -58.33 43.27
CA LYS A 10 -23.49 -57.77 41.92
C LYS A 10 -22.81 -56.43 41.81
N LEU A 11 -21.71 -56.35 41.11
CA LEU A 11 -21.02 -55.10 40.79
C LEU A 11 -21.75 -54.41 39.63
N GLY A 12 -22.51 -53.38 39.92
CA GLY A 12 -23.14 -52.55 38.88
C GLY A 12 -22.13 -51.60 38.25
N ILE A 13 -21.86 -51.84 36.99
CA ILE A 13 -21.02 -50.92 36.19
C ILE A 13 -21.90 -49.73 35.78
N VAL A 14 -21.67 -48.58 36.40
CA VAL A 14 -22.22 -47.29 35.95
C VAL A 14 -21.36 -46.75 34.81
N VAL A 15 -21.85 -46.92 33.59
CA VAL A 15 -21.23 -46.28 32.43
C VAL A 15 -21.65 -44.81 32.40
N VAL A 16 -20.75 -43.93 32.79
CA VAL A 16 -20.95 -42.51 32.61
C VAL A 16 -20.57 -42.14 31.20
N MET A 17 -21.56 -41.94 30.34
CA MET A 17 -21.37 -41.37 29.00
C MET A 17 -21.09 -39.88 29.13
N PHE A 18 -19.84 -39.49 28.97
CA PHE A 18 -19.46 -38.09 28.74
C PHE A 18 -19.86 -37.72 27.31
N ALA A 19 -20.96 -36.99 27.15
CA ALA A 19 -21.33 -36.38 25.90
C ALA A 19 -20.35 -35.22 25.65
N TRP A 20 -19.42 -35.40 24.70
CA TRP A 20 -18.58 -34.32 24.16
C TRP A 20 -19.47 -33.43 23.31
N VAL A 21 -19.88 -32.26 23.87
CA VAL A 21 -20.47 -31.19 23.10
C VAL A 21 -19.31 -30.50 22.34
N ALA A 22 -19.14 -30.89 21.09
CA ALA A 22 -18.24 -30.19 20.18
C ALA A 22 -18.84 -28.82 19.89
N SER A 23 -18.39 -27.83 20.66
CA SER A 23 -18.67 -26.41 20.37
C SER A 23 -17.95 -26.04 19.08
N SER A 24 -18.65 -26.11 17.97
CA SER A 24 -18.19 -25.57 16.69
C SER A 24 -18.12 -24.05 16.83
N VAL A 25 -16.93 -23.53 17.15
CA VAL A 25 -16.64 -22.09 17.09
C VAL A 25 -16.66 -21.72 15.60
N PHE A 26 -17.80 -21.21 15.14
CA PHE A 26 -17.88 -20.57 13.86
C PHE A 26 -16.97 -19.33 13.91
N ALA A 27 -15.79 -19.42 13.32
CA ALA A 27 -14.93 -18.28 13.09
C ALA A 27 -15.68 -17.34 12.13
N VAL A 28 -16.33 -16.31 12.68
CA VAL A 28 -16.88 -15.21 11.88
C VAL A 28 -15.70 -14.58 11.17
N PRO A 29 -15.68 -14.55 9.82
CA PRO A 29 -14.61 -13.88 9.10
C PRO A 29 -14.66 -12.40 9.51
N GLN A 30 -13.65 -11.95 10.24
CA GLN A 30 -13.50 -10.53 10.55
C GLN A 30 -13.29 -9.80 9.21
N ALA A 31 -14.34 -9.17 8.74
CA ALA A 31 -14.26 -8.27 7.59
C ALA A 31 -13.17 -7.23 7.93
N LYS A 32 -12.06 -7.28 7.19
CA LYS A 32 -10.94 -6.35 7.34
C LYS A 32 -11.51 -4.96 7.04
N VAL A 33 -11.84 -4.19 8.10
CA VAL A 33 -12.34 -2.82 7.96
C VAL A 33 -11.25 -2.02 7.27
N SER A 34 -11.40 -1.88 5.97
CA SER A 34 -10.51 -1.07 5.16
C SER A 34 -10.84 0.39 5.45
N ARG A 35 -10.18 0.97 6.43
CA ARG A 35 -10.26 2.41 6.67
C ARG A 35 -9.68 3.12 5.45
N ARG A 36 -10.50 3.92 4.78
CA ARG A 36 -10.08 4.73 3.65
C ARG A 36 -9.88 6.17 4.07
N MET A 37 -8.95 6.85 3.39
CA MET A 37 -8.75 8.29 3.50
C MET A 37 -8.51 8.87 2.11
N GLU A 38 -8.77 10.16 1.96
CA GLU A 38 -8.45 10.88 0.74
C GLU A 38 -6.98 11.36 0.78
N ALA A 39 -6.27 11.10 -0.30
CA ALA A 39 -4.91 11.56 -0.50
C ALA A 39 -4.79 12.36 -1.80
N LYS A 40 -4.01 13.43 -1.76
CA LYS A 40 -3.66 14.22 -2.94
C LYS A 40 -2.61 13.49 -3.77
N VAL A 41 -2.83 13.41 -5.07
CA VAL A 41 -1.88 12.89 -6.05
C VAL A 41 -1.67 13.97 -7.10
N TYR A 42 -0.43 14.30 -7.41
CA TYR A 42 -0.11 15.48 -8.21
C TYR A 42 0.22 15.10 -9.65
N PHE A 43 -0.51 15.67 -10.59
CA PHE A 43 -0.29 15.51 -12.01
C PHE A 43 -0.01 16.85 -12.68
N TYR A 44 0.61 16.80 -13.85
CA TYR A 44 0.73 17.98 -14.68
C TYR A 44 -0.66 18.46 -15.10
N HIS A 45 -0.87 19.77 -15.09
CA HIS A 45 -2.14 20.39 -15.44
C HIS A 45 -1.91 21.60 -16.35
N GLU A 46 -2.40 21.54 -17.58
CA GLU A 46 -2.39 22.69 -18.49
C GLU A 46 -3.55 23.66 -18.20
N PRO A 47 -3.38 24.97 -18.40
CA PRO A 47 -2.23 25.69 -18.92
C PRO A 47 -1.35 26.23 -17.78
N GLY A 48 -0.11 25.86 -17.75
CA GLY A 48 0.85 26.31 -16.76
C GLY A 48 2.24 26.55 -17.30
N GLU A 49 2.89 27.58 -16.80
CA GLU A 49 4.21 28.02 -17.26
C GLU A 49 5.25 27.13 -16.60
N TYR A 50 5.68 26.32 -16.30
CA TYR A 50 6.89 25.63 -15.78
C TYR A 50 6.61 24.27 -15.10
N ILE A 51 6.23 24.23 -13.87
CA ILE A 51 6.01 22.97 -13.14
C ILE A 51 4.62 23.06 -12.53
N ASP A 52 3.60 23.13 -13.36
CA ASP A 52 2.24 23.15 -12.85
C ASP A 52 1.77 21.73 -12.50
N LEU A 53 2.00 21.39 -11.25
CA LEU A 53 1.49 20.18 -10.65
C LEU A 53 0.26 20.51 -9.83
N ALA A 54 -0.89 20.04 -10.26
CA ALA A 54 -2.14 20.20 -9.53
C ALA A 54 -2.60 18.88 -8.89
N PRO A 55 -3.20 18.95 -7.68
CA PRO A 55 -3.63 17.75 -6.98
C PRO A 55 -4.97 17.23 -7.49
N VAL A 56 -5.10 15.92 -7.54
CA VAL A 56 -6.37 15.20 -7.60
C VAL A 56 -6.51 14.29 -6.39
N MET A 57 -7.74 14.05 -5.97
CA MET A 57 -8.01 13.23 -4.78
C MET A 57 -8.05 11.74 -5.14
N ARG A 58 -7.49 10.91 -4.28
CA ARG A 58 -7.53 9.44 -4.39
C ARG A 58 -7.88 8.83 -3.06
N SER A 59 -8.87 7.94 -3.08
CA SER A 59 -9.21 7.14 -1.92
C SER A 59 -8.17 6.03 -1.71
N VAL A 60 -7.43 6.08 -0.62
CA VAL A 60 -6.34 5.15 -0.28
C VAL A 60 -6.57 4.47 1.07
N ASN A 61 -5.82 3.41 1.35
CA ASN A 61 -5.86 2.75 2.65
C ASN A 61 -5.25 3.67 3.72
N ALA A 62 -6.03 4.04 4.74
CA ALA A 62 -5.60 4.94 5.80
C ALA A 62 -4.50 4.38 6.71
N LEU A 63 -4.36 3.05 6.81
CA LEU A 63 -3.33 2.42 7.65
C LEU A 63 -1.93 2.51 7.04
N ALA A 64 -1.83 2.54 5.72
CA ALA A 64 -0.56 2.65 5.00
C ALA A 64 -0.77 3.44 3.69
N PRO A 65 -1.03 4.76 3.77
CA PRO A 65 -1.52 5.53 2.62
C PRO A 65 -0.45 5.88 1.59
N ALA A 66 0.82 5.92 1.99
CA ALA A 66 1.91 6.41 1.14
C ALA A 66 2.10 5.58 -0.15
N ARG A 67 2.20 4.26 -0.03
CA ARG A 67 2.40 3.39 -1.20
C ARG A 67 1.22 3.44 -2.17
N PRO A 68 -0.06 3.28 -1.74
CA PRO A 68 -1.20 3.41 -2.65
C PRO A 68 -1.32 4.78 -3.32
N ALA A 69 -0.92 5.87 -2.66
CA ALA A 69 -0.90 7.20 -3.27
C ALA A 69 0.13 7.28 -4.40
N ILE A 70 1.34 6.74 -4.21
CA ILE A 70 2.35 6.68 -5.28
C ILE A 70 1.94 5.70 -6.39
N GLU A 71 1.33 4.57 -6.07
CA GLU A 71 0.79 3.67 -7.09
C GLU A 71 -0.28 4.35 -7.96
N ALA A 72 -1.14 5.20 -7.34
CA ALA A 72 -2.10 6.01 -8.07
C ALA A 72 -1.42 7.08 -8.95
N LEU A 73 -0.30 7.66 -8.49
CA LEU A 73 0.54 8.57 -9.27
C LEU A 73 1.07 7.87 -10.53
N LEU A 74 1.62 6.67 -10.38
CA LEU A 74 2.17 5.91 -11.50
C LEU A 74 1.09 5.48 -12.52
N LYS A 75 -0.13 5.20 -12.05
CA LYS A 75 -1.27 4.90 -12.94
C LYS A 75 -1.68 6.09 -13.81
N GLY A 76 -1.42 7.31 -13.34
CA GLY A 76 -1.80 8.53 -14.01
C GLY A 76 -3.25 8.96 -13.80
N PRO A 77 -3.64 10.08 -14.44
CA PRO A 77 -4.98 10.63 -14.34
C PRO A 77 -6.03 9.75 -15.04
N THR A 78 -7.23 9.78 -14.52
CA THR A 78 -8.41 9.12 -15.12
C THR A 78 -8.81 9.79 -16.43
N ALA A 79 -9.67 9.13 -17.22
CA ALA A 79 -10.18 9.74 -18.46
C ALA A 79 -10.94 11.05 -18.19
N ALA A 80 -11.68 11.15 -17.07
CA ALA A 80 -12.38 12.38 -16.68
C ALA A 80 -11.41 13.51 -16.31
N GLU A 81 -10.31 13.19 -15.64
CA GLU A 81 -9.28 14.16 -15.27
C GLU A 81 -8.51 14.63 -16.51
N ARG A 82 -8.17 13.74 -17.43
CA ARG A 82 -7.56 14.13 -18.71
C ARG A 82 -8.44 15.10 -19.50
N ARG A 83 -9.74 14.90 -19.53
CA ARG A 83 -10.66 15.87 -20.16
C ARG A 83 -10.68 17.25 -19.49
N ARG A 84 -10.17 17.34 -18.26
CA ARG A 84 -10.00 18.60 -17.50
C ARG A 84 -8.58 19.17 -17.60
N GLY A 85 -7.74 18.65 -18.49
CA GLY A 85 -6.38 19.14 -18.70
C GLY A 85 -5.30 18.49 -17.79
N PHE A 86 -5.63 17.43 -17.04
CA PHE A 86 -4.62 16.70 -16.29
C PHE A 86 -3.88 15.70 -17.18
N GLU A 87 -2.57 15.74 -17.15
CA GLU A 87 -1.73 14.85 -17.92
C GLU A 87 -0.90 13.89 -17.05
N PRO A 88 -0.61 12.68 -17.53
CA PRO A 88 0.28 11.78 -16.82
C PRO A 88 1.69 12.35 -16.78
N LEU A 89 2.40 12.07 -15.71
CA LEU A 89 3.82 12.35 -15.65
C LEU A 89 4.54 11.51 -16.71
N ALA A 90 5.44 12.14 -17.43
CA ALA A 90 6.23 11.47 -18.44
C ALA A 90 6.97 10.26 -17.83
N SER A 91 7.00 9.18 -18.56
CA SER A 91 7.63 7.90 -18.17
C SER A 91 7.10 7.23 -16.89
N ALA A 92 6.12 7.81 -16.18
CA ALA A 92 5.65 7.25 -14.91
C ALA A 92 5.16 5.80 -15.04
N ARG A 93 4.58 5.42 -16.18
CA ARG A 93 4.10 4.05 -16.45
C ARG A 93 5.22 3.04 -16.69
N GLU A 94 6.41 3.52 -16.97
CA GLU A 94 7.60 2.69 -17.17
C GLU A 94 8.26 2.31 -15.83
N PHE A 95 7.79 2.90 -14.74
CA PHE A 95 8.37 2.71 -13.41
C PHE A 95 7.46 1.86 -12.52
N ARG A 96 8.11 1.15 -11.61
CA ARG A 96 7.46 0.49 -10.48
C ARG A 96 8.17 0.85 -9.19
N ILE A 97 7.45 0.81 -8.09
CA ILE A 97 8.05 1.00 -6.76
C ILE A 97 8.82 -0.27 -6.41
N ASP A 98 10.12 -0.14 -6.27
CA ASP A 98 10.98 -1.18 -5.74
C ASP A 98 10.89 -1.21 -4.22
N SER A 99 11.18 -0.07 -3.59
CA SER A 99 11.11 0.08 -2.14
C SER A 99 10.51 1.41 -1.73
N LEU A 100 9.79 1.43 -0.61
CA LEU A 100 9.33 2.64 0.09
C LEU A 100 9.43 2.41 1.58
N LYS A 101 10.27 3.19 2.24
CA LYS A 101 10.47 3.16 3.69
C LYS A 101 10.33 4.55 4.27
N ILE A 102 9.52 4.67 5.33
CA ILE A 102 9.35 5.91 6.08
C ILE A 102 9.90 5.69 7.49
N SER A 103 10.92 6.45 7.87
CA SER A 103 11.54 6.38 9.19
C SER A 103 12.11 7.74 9.58
N ASN A 104 11.96 8.11 10.85
CA ASN A 104 12.48 9.36 11.42
C ASN A 104 12.11 10.62 10.60
N GLY A 105 10.86 10.65 10.09
CA GLY A 105 10.38 11.77 9.29
C GLY A 105 10.89 11.80 7.84
N THR A 106 11.64 10.79 7.40
CA THR A 106 12.16 10.70 6.04
C THR A 106 11.52 9.54 5.29
N ALA A 107 10.89 9.83 4.16
CA ALA A 107 10.47 8.84 3.18
C ALA A 107 11.58 8.62 2.15
N ARG A 108 12.08 7.39 2.06
CA ARG A 108 12.99 6.95 0.99
C ARG A 108 12.24 6.07 0.03
N ILE A 109 12.20 6.46 -1.22
CA ILE A 109 11.53 5.71 -2.27
C ILE A 109 12.49 5.45 -3.41
N ASN A 110 12.59 4.18 -3.83
CA ASN A 110 13.32 3.78 -5.02
C ASN A 110 12.34 3.27 -6.06
N PHE A 111 12.48 3.81 -7.27
CA PHE A 111 11.80 3.29 -8.45
C PHE A 111 12.77 2.48 -9.28
N VAL A 112 12.24 1.52 -10.03
CA VAL A 112 12.99 0.83 -11.08
C VAL A 112 12.25 0.95 -12.39
N SER A 113 12.99 1.23 -13.43
CA SER A 113 12.46 1.29 -14.79
C SER A 113 12.28 -0.10 -15.38
N ASN A 114 11.35 -0.24 -16.31
CA ASN A 114 11.26 -1.44 -17.12
C ASN A 114 12.40 -1.47 -18.17
N ARG A 115 12.62 -2.64 -18.79
CA ARG A 115 13.70 -2.81 -19.79
C ARG A 115 13.46 -2.04 -21.09
N ARG A 116 12.26 -1.53 -21.33
CA ARG A 116 11.90 -0.80 -22.55
C ARG A 116 11.99 0.71 -22.39
N TRP A 117 12.28 1.16 -21.18
CA TRP A 117 12.40 2.58 -20.91
C TRP A 117 13.61 3.16 -21.63
N ALA A 118 13.37 4.11 -22.54
CA ALA A 118 14.37 4.73 -23.40
C ALA A 118 14.98 6.02 -22.80
N GLY A 119 14.65 6.36 -21.57
CA GLY A 119 15.08 7.61 -20.93
C GLY A 119 13.95 8.63 -20.81
N TRP A 120 14.30 9.81 -20.31
CA TRP A 120 13.35 10.89 -20.09
C TRP A 120 13.06 11.65 -21.39
N PRO A 121 11.80 12.01 -21.67
CA PRO A 121 11.47 12.84 -22.81
C PRO A 121 11.70 14.32 -22.50
N GLY A 122 12.95 14.74 -22.37
CA GLY A 122 13.37 16.11 -22.08
C GLY A 122 13.68 16.40 -20.61
N ASP A 123 14.35 17.50 -20.40
CA ASP A 123 15.10 17.87 -19.21
C ASP A 123 14.22 18.13 -17.96
N LEU A 124 13.01 18.61 -18.18
CA LEU A 124 12.08 18.87 -17.08
C LEU A 124 11.31 17.64 -16.61
N ALA A 125 11.30 16.55 -17.38
CA ALA A 125 10.53 15.36 -17.04
C ALA A 125 10.99 14.69 -15.74
N PRO A 126 12.30 14.48 -15.48
CA PRO A 126 12.77 13.91 -14.22
C PRO A 126 12.49 14.84 -13.02
N VAL A 127 12.62 16.15 -13.18
CA VAL A 127 12.33 17.14 -12.13
C VAL A 127 10.85 17.13 -11.77
N ARG A 128 9.96 17.13 -12.77
CA ARG A 128 8.51 17.07 -12.57
C ARG A 128 8.10 15.77 -11.87
N PHE A 129 8.65 14.65 -12.29
CA PHE A 129 8.40 13.36 -11.66
C PHE A 129 8.81 13.37 -10.17
N LYS A 130 10.06 13.79 -9.88
CA LYS A 130 10.55 13.90 -8.51
C LYS A 130 9.66 14.80 -7.67
N THR A 131 9.33 15.99 -8.17
CA THR A 131 8.49 16.97 -7.45
C THR A 131 7.10 16.42 -7.16
N ALA A 132 6.47 15.75 -8.11
CA ALA A 132 5.16 15.12 -7.91
C ALA A 132 5.19 14.03 -6.84
N VAL A 133 6.23 13.19 -6.82
CA VAL A 133 6.46 12.19 -5.77
C VAL A 133 6.64 12.86 -4.41
N GLU A 134 7.45 13.90 -4.33
CA GLU A 134 7.67 14.66 -3.09
C GLU A 134 6.39 15.27 -2.54
N LEU A 135 5.63 15.98 -3.36
CA LEU A 135 4.36 16.60 -2.96
C LEU A 135 3.35 15.54 -2.51
N THR A 136 3.28 14.41 -3.22
CA THR A 136 2.39 13.30 -2.87
C THR A 136 2.76 12.68 -1.52
N LEU A 137 4.05 12.56 -1.18
CA LEU A 137 4.48 11.96 0.09
C LEU A 137 4.49 12.97 1.25
N LYS A 138 4.85 14.24 1.01
CA LYS A 138 4.93 15.28 2.05
C LYS A 138 3.57 15.66 2.65
N GLN A 139 2.45 15.30 2.03
CA GLN A 139 1.13 15.50 2.64
C GLN A 139 0.90 14.66 3.90
N PHE A 140 1.65 13.58 4.09
CA PHE A 140 1.49 12.71 5.26
C PHE A 140 2.27 13.28 6.46
N PRO A 141 1.63 13.44 7.63
CA PRO A 141 2.26 14.10 8.80
C PRO A 141 3.57 13.45 9.28
N THR A 142 3.74 12.17 9.00
CA THR A 142 4.96 11.43 9.33
C THR A 142 6.12 11.69 8.39
N VAL A 143 5.92 12.46 7.29
CA VAL A 143 6.92 12.71 6.25
C VAL A 143 7.30 14.20 6.22
N ARG A 144 8.51 14.49 6.65
CA ARG A 144 9.11 15.83 6.57
C ARG A 144 10.09 15.96 5.41
N ARG A 145 10.78 14.85 5.07
CA ARG A 145 11.78 14.79 4.01
C ARG A 145 11.46 13.62 3.08
N VAL A 146 11.70 13.81 1.80
CA VAL A 146 11.57 12.76 0.79
C VAL A 146 12.90 12.62 0.06
N ILE A 147 13.35 11.40 -0.13
CA ILE A 147 14.49 11.04 -0.96
C ILE A 147 13.96 10.11 -2.04
N VAL A 148 14.12 10.52 -3.28
CA VAL A 148 13.64 9.77 -4.45
C VAL A 148 14.85 9.26 -5.21
N SER A 149 14.87 7.98 -5.55
CA SER A 149 15.87 7.41 -6.44
C SER A 149 15.22 6.63 -7.58
N LEU A 150 15.93 6.55 -8.69
CA LEU A 150 15.56 5.75 -9.85
C LEU A 150 16.71 4.78 -10.17
N ASN A 151 16.43 3.48 -10.16
CA ASN A 151 17.44 2.43 -10.29
C ASN A 151 18.61 2.57 -9.27
N GLY A 152 18.31 3.13 -8.09
CA GLY A 152 19.28 3.39 -7.03
C GLY A 152 19.98 4.75 -7.13
N ASP A 153 19.82 5.49 -8.22
CA ASP A 153 20.41 6.82 -8.39
C ASP A 153 19.50 7.90 -7.79
N GLU A 154 20.02 8.64 -6.80
CA GLU A 154 19.34 9.79 -6.16
C GLU A 154 19.47 11.09 -6.98
N LYS A 155 20.37 11.11 -7.98
CA LYS A 155 20.65 12.29 -8.82
C LYS A 155 20.04 12.20 -10.23
N PHE A 156 19.18 11.23 -10.49
CA PHE A 156 18.59 10.96 -11.80
C PHE A 156 17.92 12.20 -12.46
N TYR A 157 17.69 13.26 -11.72
CA TYR A 157 17.09 14.52 -12.15
C TYR A 157 18.09 15.66 -12.34
N ASP A 158 19.37 15.43 -12.06
CA ASP A 158 20.45 16.41 -12.22
C ASP A 158 21.28 16.06 -13.45
N GLU A 159 21.20 16.87 -14.49
CA GLU A 159 21.96 16.67 -15.74
C GLU A 159 23.46 16.96 -15.62
N ARG A 160 23.90 17.43 -14.47
CA ARG A 160 25.29 17.79 -14.20
C ARG A 160 26.08 16.67 -13.52
N GLY A 161 25.68 15.42 -13.74
CA GLY A 161 26.38 14.20 -13.29
C GLY A 161 27.41 13.71 -14.28
#